data_38f3a03026f71b157a93848d66414041
#
_entry.id   38f3a03026f71b157a93848d66414041
#
_cell.length_a   1.000
_cell.length_b   1.000
_cell.length_c   1.000
_cell.angle_alpha   90.00
_cell.angle_beta   90.00
_cell.angle_gamma   90.00
#
_symmetry.space_group_name_H-M   'P 1'
#
loop_
_entity.id
_entity.type
_entity.pdbx_description
1 polymer ?
#
loop_
_entity_poly.entity_id
_entity_poly.type
_entity_poly.pdbx_seq_one_letter_code
_entity_poly.pdbx_strand_id
1 'polypeptide(L)'
;MLLSAKFENIYSFNEETRILFTASKSDQLPLHVSRAEKRDDISVLRMGLIYGANASGKSNIIKCLAIIKEFALNGWSNLKYNYFKMTDAPQERSRIELEFKVDNQFFAYGIAFSKGGLLEEWLYKTGSRNDTMIFERKRNGDSWDNTIAPQFLKDEDGQFLKFLINGTPTKGTFLSEYIKRNGKGIDTIKSARKWFENLNIIFPNTHRTDFPFRVVNDTQFRTVMRELLNYFGTGISDLRRVESKPEELGIPDEIRQKIEESLEGKGSETGVVIHNENRVIFAEKDKSKRPKWHDLKTIHKKEDSNSDYIFEMFEESDGTSRLFDFIPMLIDMRANDAVYVIDE
;
A
#
# COMPACT_ATOMS: atom_id res chain seq x y z
N MET A 1 5.47 2.44 -10.92
CA MET A 1 4.92 3.81 -11.10
C MET A 1 3.50 3.74 -11.61
N LEU A 2 2.57 4.60 -11.18
CA LEU A 2 1.19 4.70 -11.68
C LEU A 2 1.16 5.64 -12.91
N LEU A 3 0.50 5.23 -13.99
CA LEU A 3 0.36 6.00 -15.23
C LEU A 3 -1.01 6.62 -15.36
N SER A 4 -2.05 5.83 -15.12
CA SER A 4 -3.43 6.32 -15.12
C SER A 4 -4.31 5.50 -14.19
N ALA A 5 -5.40 6.12 -13.75
CA ALA A 5 -6.45 5.48 -13.00
C ALA A 5 -7.81 5.87 -13.59
N LYS A 6 -8.69 4.90 -13.82
CA LYS A 6 -10.04 5.11 -14.29
C LYS A 6 -11.04 4.57 -13.29
N PHE A 7 -12.09 5.33 -13.06
CA PHE A 7 -13.16 5.00 -12.10
C PHE A 7 -14.51 5.26 -12.77
N GLU A 8 -15.45 4.37 -12.59
CA GLU A 8 -16.82 4.48 -13.10
C GLU A 8 -17.80 3.93 -12.08
N ASN A 9 -18.90 4.65 -11.87
CA ASN A 9 -19.99 4.31 -10.97
C ASN A 9 -19.53 3.87 -9.56
N ILE A 10 -18.66 4.66 -8.95
CA ILE A 10 -18.14 4.39 -7.61
C ILE A 10 -17.95 5.69 -6.83
N TYR A 11 -18.42 5.74 -5.60
CA TYR A 11 -18.37 6.90 -4.69
C TYR A 11 -18.94 8.18 -5.33
N SER A 12 -18.05 9.14 -5.69
CA SER A 12 -18.41 10.42 -6.34
C SER A 12 -18.27 10.39 -7.86
N PHE A 13 -17.88 9.27 -8.44
CA PHE A 13 -17.66 9.13 -9.89
C PHE A 13 -18.86 8.43 -10.51
N ASN A 14 -19.67 9.16 -11.28
CA ASN A 14 -20.82 8.60 -12.03
C ASN A 14 -20.36 7.99 -13.34
N GLU A 15 -19.82 8.81 -14.20
CA GLU A 15 -19.26 8.42 -15.51
C GLU A 15 -17.79 8.06 -15.39
N GLU A 16 -17.22 7.46 -16.44
CA GLU A 16 -15.79 7.15 -16.48
C GLU A 16 -14.97 8.43 -16.26
N THR A 17 -14.28 8.46 -15.14
CA THR A 17 -13.34 9.52 -14.79
C THR A 17 -11.93 8.99 -14.88
N ARG A 18 -11.08 9.65 -15.64
CA ARG A 18 -9.67 9.28 -15.83
C ARG A 18 -8.73 10.30 -15.23
N ILE A 19 -7.78 9.82 -14.44
CA ILE A 19 -6.67 10.61 -13.90
C ILE A 19 -5.39 10.14 -14.56
N LEU A 20 -4.58 11.07 -15.08
CA LEU A 20 -3.33 10.80 -15.78
C LEU A 20 -2.14 11.27 -14.94
N PHE A 21 -1.14 10.41 -14.84
CA PHE A 21 0.17 10.70 -14.25
C PHE A 21 1.28 10.69 -15.29
N THR A 22 0.91 10.86 -16.57
CA THR A 22 1.87 11.00 -17.66
C THR A 22 2.26 12.47 -17.81
N ALA A 23 3.56 12.70 -18.00
CA ALA A 23 4.08 14.06 -18.19
C ALA A 23 3.79 14.59 -19.60
N SER A 24 3.56 15.90 -19.70
CA SER A 24 3.61 16.59 -20.98
C SER A 24 5.04 16.56 -21.57
N LYS A 25 5.18 16.90 -22.85
CA LYS A 25 6.49 16.97 -23.53
C LYS A 25 7.37 18.18 -23.09
N SER A 26 7.20 18.66 -21.85
CA SER A 26 7.99 19.77 -21.31
C SER A 26 9.27 19.25 -20.66
N ASP A 27 10.42 19.84 -20.99
CA ASP A 27 11.72 19.53 -20.39
C ASP A 27 12.07 20.45 -19.19
N GLN A 28 11.12 21.24 -18.70
CA GLN A 28 11.38 22.22 -17.63
C GLN A 28 11.75 21.58 -16.28
N LEU A 29 11.27 20.38 -15.98
CA LEU A 29 11.50 19.70 -14.71
C LEU A 29 11.90 18.23 -14.93
N PRO A 30 13.07 17.95 -15.51
CA PRO A 30 13.48 16.60 -15.90
C PRO A 30 13.57 15.63 -14.71
N LEU A 31 13.87 16.12 -13.50
CA LEU A 31 13.97 15.31 -12.30
C LEU A 31 12.60 14.81 -11.76
N HIS A 32 11.53 15.50 -12.14
CA HIS A 32 10.16 15.12 -11.75
C HIS A 32 9.53 14.07 -12.68
N VAL A 33 10.25 13.68 -13.72
CA VAL A 33 9.76 12.77 -14.76
C VAL A 33 10.64 11.53 -14.83
N SER A 34 10.04 10.38 -14.98
CA SER A 34 10.71 9.12 -15.30
C SER A 34 10.42 8.76 -16.75
N ARG A 35 11.45 8.70 -17.58
CA ARG A 35 11.35 8.22 -18.96
C ARG A 35 11.52 6.70 -18.97
N ALA A 36 10.79 6.02 -19.85
CA ALA A 36 10.91 4.58 -20.00
C ALA A 36 11.94 4.24 -21.07
N GLU A 37 12.88 3.35 -20.76
CA GLU A 37 13.92 2.93 -21.72
C GLU A 37 13.38 2.25 -22.98
N LYS A 38 12.23 1.53 -22.85
CA LYS A 38 11.62 0.77 -23.95
C LYS A 38 10.37 1.40 -24.53
N ARG A 39 9.91 2.50 -23.96
CA ARG A 39 8.74 3.27 -24.37
C ARG A 39 9.05 4.76 -24.25
N ASP A 40 9.76 5.29 -25.25
CA ASP A 40 10.13 6.71 -25.37
C ASP A 40 8.92 7.63 -25.63
N ASP A 41 7.76 7.03 -25.98
CA ASP A 41 6.49 7.70 -26.16
C ASP A 41 5.83 8.11 -24.82
N ILE A 42 6.25 7.49 -23.69
CA ILE A 42 5.65 7.75 -22.36
C ILE A 42 6.69 8.25 -21.38
N SER A 43 6.36 9.37 -20.75
CA SER A 43 7.03 9.90 -19.57
C SER A 43 6.07 9.92 -18.40
N VAL A 44 6.48 9.41 -17.24
CA VAL A 44 5.62 9.26 -16.06
C VAL A 44 6.03 10.26 -14.99
N LEU A 45 5.09 10.95 -14.40
CA LEU A 45 5.31 11.85 -13.27
C LEU A 45 5.77 11.05 -12.05
N ARG A 46 6.82 11.53 -11.37
CA ARG A 46 7.29 10.95 -10.11
C ARG A 46 6.43 11.36 -8.93
N MET A 47 5.74 12.48 -9.03
CA MET A 47 4.85 13.03 -8.02
C MET A 47 3.63 13.68 -8.67
N GLY A 48 2.46 13.53 -8.06
CA GLY A 48 1.23 14.23 -8.40
C GLY A 48 0.58 14.77 -7.15
N LEU A 49 0.04 15.99 -7.23
CA LEU A 49 -0.72 16.62 -6.16
C LEU A 49 -2.15 16.86 -6.64
N ILE A 50 -3.13 16.45 -5.82
CA ILE A 50 -4.55 16.60 -6.15
C ILE A 50 -5.17 17.65 -5.22
N TYR A 51 -5.60 18.74 -5.81
CA TYR A 51 -6.26 19.84 -5.11
C TYR A 51 -7.74 19.90 -5.46
N GLY A 52 -8.53 20.43 -4.56
CA GLY A 52 -9.97 20.65 -4.77
C GLY A 52 -10.67 21.03 -3.48
N ALA A 53 -11.89 21.54 -3.61
CA ALA A 53 -12.75 21.90 -2.48
C ALA A 53 -13.07 20.67 -1.61
N ASN A 54 -13.52 20.90 -0.38
CA ASN A 54 -14.04 19.84 0.47
C ASN A 54 -15.21 19.13 -0.24
N ALA A 55 -15.31 17.81 -0.05
CA ALA A 55 -16.29 16.96 -0.70
C ALA A 55 -16.16 16.84 -2.25
N SER A 56 -15.09 17.34 -2.87
CA SER A 56 -14.87 17.21 -4.33
C SER A 56 -14.46 15.79 -4.79
N GLY A 57 -14.31 14.84 -3.86
CA GLY A 57 -13.98 13.44 -4.20
C GLY A 57 -12.50 13.07 -4.09
N LYS A 58 -11.62 13.94 -3.58
CA LYS A 58 -10.16 13.66 -3.45
C LYS A 58 -9.90 12.33 -2.73
N SER A 59 -10.40 12.16 -1.51
CA SER A 59 -10.25 10.93 -0.74
C SER A 59 -10.96 9.72 -1.40
N ASN A 60 -11.95 9.95 -2.25
CA ASN A 60 -12.60 8.86 -2.97
C ASN A 60 -11.70 8.25 -4.06
N ILE A 61 -10.80 9.03 -4.65
CA ILE A 61 -9.74 8.51 -5.55
C ILE A 61 -8.90 7.48 -4.80
N ILE A 62 -8.45 7.84 -3.60
CA ILE A 62 -7.57 7.01 -2.78
C ILE A 62 -8.30 5.74 -2.32
N LYS A 63 -9.57 5.85 -1.95
CA LYS A 63 -10.43 4.69 -1.64
C LYS A 63 -10.59 3.75 -2.84
N CYS A 64 -10.73 4.27 -4.05
CA CYS A 64 -10.79 3.45 -5.26
C CYS A 64 -9.48 2.68 -5.50
N LEU A 65 -8.33 3.33 -5.28
CA LEU A 65 -7.02 2.67 -5.37
C LEU A 65 -6.86 1.59 -4.29
N ALA A 66 -7.37 1.82 -3.08
CA ALA A 66 -7.39 0.81 -2.02
C ALA A 66 -8.24 -0.41 -2.39
N ILE A 67 -9.41 -0.18 -2.98
CA ILE A 67 -10.31 -1.25 -3.43
C ILE A 67 -9.62 -2.14 -4.46
N ILE A 68 -9.07 -1.57 -5.53
CA ILE A 68 -8.45 -2.40 -6.58
C ILE A 68 -7.19 -3.11 -6.09
N LYS A 69 -6.42 -2.49 -5.18
CA LYS A 69 -5.31 -3.15 -4.49
C LYS A 69 -5.78 -4.38 -3.73
N GLU A 70 -6.85 -4.23 -2.93
CA GLU A 70 -7.39 -5.32 -2.13
C GLU A 70 -7.89 -6.48 -3.02
N PHE A 71 -8.60 -6.17 -4.11
CA PHE A 71 -9.00 -7.17 -5.08
C PHE A 71 -7.80 -7.90 -5.70
N ALA A 72 -6.78 -7.16 -6.12
CA ALA A 72 -5.59 -7.72 -6.75
C ALA A 72 -4.81 -8.67 -5.82
N LEU A 73 -4.74 -8.35 -4.52
CA LEU A 73 -3.95 -9.10 -3.55
C LEU A 73 -4.73 -10.22 -2.87
N ASN A 74 -5.96 -9.94 -2.46
CA ASN A 74 -6.74 -10.80 -1.57
C ASN A 74 -8.03 -11.37 -2.20
N GLY A 75 -8.45 -10.82 -3.35
CA GLY A 75 -9.74 -11.12 -3.96
C GLY A 75 -10.86 -10.31 -3.32
N TRP A 76 -12.12 -10.71 -3.55
CA TRP A 76 -13.27 -10.07 -2.93
C TRP A 76 -13.22 -10.27 -1.42
N SER A 77 -13.04 -9.19 -0.70
CA SER A 77 -13.33 -9.10 0.72
C SER A 77 -14.66 -8.36 0.91
N ASN A 78 -15.23 -8.38 2.12
CA ASN A 78 -16.44 -7.62 2.45
C ASN A 78 -16.16 -6.10 2.47
N LEU A 79 -15.53 -5.60 1.41
CA LEU A 79 -15.21 -4.19 1.26
C LEU A 79 -16.49 -3.37 1.23
N LYS A 80 -16.60 -2.46 2.19
CA LYS A 80 -17.67 -1.47 2.19
C LYS A 80 -17.35 -0.43 1.12
N TYR A 81 -18.08 -0.44 0.02
CA TYR A 81 -18.04 0.62 -0.98
C TYR A 81 -19.45 1.10 -1.31
N ASN A 82 -19.53 2.27 -1.91
CA ASN A 82 -20.76 2.81 -2.43
C ASN A 82 -20.62 3.04 -3.94
N TYR A 83 -21.57 2.51 -4.73
CA TYR A 83 -21.75 3.01 -6.09
C TYR A 83 -22.22 4.47 -6.06
N PHE A 84 -22.18 5.17 -7.18
CA PHE A 84 -22.67 6.53 -7.29
C PHE A 84 -24.18 6.56 -7.00
N LYS A 85 -24.62 7.42 -6.07
CA LYS A 85 -26.00 7.43 -5.55
C LYS A 85 -26.84 8.61 -6.03
N MET A 86 -26.20 9.60 -6.67
CA MET A 86 -26.87 10.85 -7.05
C MET A 86 -27.45 10.75 -8.47
N THR A 87 -28.22 9.67 -8.73
CA THR A 87 -28.91 9.40 -10.00
C THR A 87 -30.21 8.68 -9.72
N ASP A 88 -31.24 8.90 -10.56
CA ASP A 88 -32.57 8.29 -10.42
C ASP A 88 -32.56 6.79 -10.70
N ALA A 89 -31.65 6.32 -11.55
CA ALA A 89 -31.47 4.92 -11.90
C ALA A 89 -30.02 4.49 -11.67
N PRO A 90 -29.63 4.22 -10.43
CA PRO A 90 -28.25 3.85 -10.12
C PRO A 90 -27.92 2.50 -10.77
N GLN A 91 -26.80 2.49 -11.50
CA GLN A 91 -26.24 1.26 -12.04
C GLN A 91 -25.60 0.47 -10.91
N GLU A 92 -25.72 -0.86 -10.94
CA GLU A 92 -25.08 -1.68 -9.91
C GLU A 92 -23.61 -2.01 -10.23
N ARG A 93 -23.19 -1.87 -11.50
CA ARG A 93 -21.84 -2.20 -11.96
C ARG A 93 -20.88 -1.03 -11.73
N SER A 94 -19.86 -1.24 -10.93
CA SER A 94 -18.73 -0.32 -10.76
C SER A 94 -17.51 -0.86 -11.49
N ARG A 95 -16.62 0.04 -11.97
CA ARG A 95 -15.38 -0.32 -12.65
C ARG A 95 -14.20 0.49 -12.13
N ILE A 96 -13.05 -0.19 -11.98
CA ILE A 96 -11.77 0.45 -11.70
C ILE A 96 -10.73 -0.18 -12.63
N GLU A 97 -9.90 0.67 -13.26
CA GLU A 97 -8.77 0.23 -14.07
C GLU A 97 -7.54 1.08 -13.76
N LEU A 98 -6.38 0.45 -13.63
CA LEU A 98 -5.10 1.11 -13.43
C LEU A 98 -4.15 0.75 -14.56
N GLU A 99 -3.48 1.75 -15.10
CA GLU A 99 -2.30 1.56 -15.95
C GLU A 99 -1.05 1.88 -15.12
N PHE A 100 -0.07 0.98 -15.15
CA PHE A 100 1.13 1.12 -14.31
C PHE A 100 2.38 0.52 -14.97
N LYS A 101 3.55 0.98 -14.48
CA LYS A 101 4.87 0.47 -14.88
C LYS A 101 5.52 -0.25 -13.70
N VAL A 102 6.06 -1.44 -13.96
CA VAL A 102 6.90 -2.22 -13.04
C VAL A 102 7.93 -3.03 -13.85
N ASP A 103 9.14 -3.19 -13.34
CA ASP A 103 10.23 -3.95 -13.98
C ASP A 103 10.40 -3.61 -15.49
N ASN A 104 10.32 -2.32 -15.85
CA ASN A 104 10.35 -1.81 -17.24
C ASN A 104 9.25 -2.37 -18.16
N GLN A 105 8.19 -2.91 -17.62
CA GLN A 105 7.01 -3.36 -18.34
C GLN A 105 5.80 -2.50 -17.97
N PHE A 106 4.86 -2.38 -18.90
CA PHE A 106 3.67 -1.59 -18.72
C PHE A 106 2.43 -2.50 -18.73
N PHE A 107 1.51 -2.25 -17.82
CA PHE A 107 0.33 -3.07 -17.62
C PHE A 107 -0.93 -2.22 -17.50
N ALA A 108 -2.06 -2.80 -17.89
CA ALA A 108 -3.39 -2.36 -17.53
C ALA A 108 -4.08 -3.51 -16.79
N TYR A 109 -4.44 -3.29 -15.54
CA TYR A 109 -5.22 -4.20 -14.72
C TYR A 109 -6.53 -3.55 -14.33
N GLY A 110 -7.62 -4.25 -14.50
CA GLY A 110 -8.91 -3.73 -14.16
C GLY A 110 -9.88 -4.78 -13.66
N ILE A 111 -10.90 -4.30 -12.97
CA ILE A 111 -12.02 -5.05 -12.42
C ILE A 111 -13.33 -4.34 -12.69
N ALA A 112 -14.38 -5.11 -12.92
CA ALA A 112 -15.76 -4.66 -12.79
C ALA A 112 -16.45 -5.51 -11.73
N PHE A 113 -17.27 -4.89 -10.88
CA PHE A 113 -17.88 -5.54 -9.74
C PHE A 113 -19.21 -4.89 -9.36
N SER A 114 -19.99 -5.61 -8.57
CA SER A 114 -21.24 -5.14 -7.98
C SER A 114 -21.28 -5.51 -6.48
N LYS A 115 -22.35 -5.20 -5.78
CA LYS A 115 -22.55 -5.69 -4.39
C LYS A 115 -22.55 -7.21 -4.29
N GLY A 116 -22.91 -7.91 -5.38
CA GLY A 116 -22.92 -9.37 -5.45
C GLY A 116 -21.57 -10.03 -5.70
N GLY A 117 -20.53 -9.26 -5.97
CA GLY A 117 -19.18 -9.78 -6.22
C GLY A 117 -18.54 -9.27 -7.50
N LEU A 118 -17.47 -9.94 -7.91
CA LEU A 118 -16.72 -9.65 -9.11
C LEU A 118 -17.56 -10.00 -10.36
N LEU A 119 -17.52 -9.14 -11.37
CA LEU A 119 -18.17 -9.33 -12.67
C LEU A 119 -17.17 -9.54 -13.78
N GLU A 120 -16.07 -8.80 -13.77
CA GLU A 120 -15.00 -8.89 -14.77
C GLU A 120 -13.64 -8.66 -14.12
N GLU A 121 -12.62 -9.31 -14.66
CA GLU A 121 -11.21 -9.09 -14.30
C GLU A 121 -10.36 -9.22 -15.57
N TRP A 122 -9.40 -8.33 -15.75
CA TRP A 122 -8.48 -8.39 -16.90
C TRP A 122 -7.10 -7.90 -16.56
N LEU A 123 -6.11 -8.45 -17.26
CA LEU A 123 -4.73 -7.99 -17.24
C LEU A 123 -4.18 -7.95 -18.68
N TYR A 124 -3.67 -6.81 -19.04
CA TYR A 124 -2.99 -6.58 -20.33
C TYR A 124 -1.58 -6.08 -20.10
N LYS A 125 -0.67 -6.47 -20.98
CA LYS A 125 0.60 -5.79 -21.16
C LYS A 125 0.41 -4.71 -22.20
N THR A 126 0.61 -3.44 -21.84
CA THR A 126 0.39 -2.32 -22.75
C THR A 126 1.65 -2.04 -23.56
N GLY A 127 1.48 -1.89 -24.86
CA GLY A 127 2.54 -1.62 -25.84
C GLY A 127 2.44 -0.20 -26.41
N SER A 128 3.41 0.22 -27.22
CA SER A 128 3.37 1.50 -27.93
C SER A 128 2.38 1.52 -29.09
N ARG A 129 2.08 0.37 -29.68
CA ARG A 129 1.15 0.22 -30.82
C ARG A 129 -0.06 -0.64 -30.47
N ASN A 130 0.18 -1.77 -29.84
CA ASN A 130 -0.87 -2.74 -29.51
C ASN A 130 -0.68 -3.24 -28.09
N ASP A 131 -1.80 -3.43 -27.39
CA ASP A 131 -1.85 -4.10 -26.12
C ASP A 131 -1.93 -5.61 -26.32
N THR A 132 -1.31 -6.35 -25.43
CA THR A 132 -1.30 -7.81 -25.44
C THR A 132 -2.08 -8.32 -24.23
N MET A 133 -3.18 -8.99 -24.47
CA MET A 133 -3.94 -9.66 -23.41
C MET A 133 -3.06 -10.70 -22.72
N ILE A 134 -3.13 -10.75 -21.40
CA ILE A 134 -2.56 -11.82 -20.60
C ILE A 134 -3.69 -12.76 -20.17
N PHE A 135 -4.73 -12.21 -19.56
CA PHE A 135 -5.97 -12.93 -19.29
C PHE A 135 -7.17 -11.99 -19.20
N GLU A 136 -8.34 -12.57 -19.39
CA GLU A 136 -9.65 -11.96 -19.11
C GLU A 136 -10.56 -12.99 -18.46
N ARG A 137 -11.39 -12.51 -17.55
CA ARG A 137 -12.48 -13.25 -16.93
C ARG A 137 -13.73 -12.40 -16.98
N LYS A 138 -14.82 -12.96 -17.43
CA LYS A 138 -16.12 -12.28 -17.49
C LYS A 138 -17.21 -13.20 -16.98
N ARG A 139 -18.01 -12.69 -16.07
CA ARG A 139 -19.14 -13.44 -15.52
C ARG A 139 -20.28 -13.50 -16.53
N ASN A 140 -20.81 -14.70 -16.78
CA ASN A 140 -21.93 -14.95 -17.65
C ASN A 140 -22.96 -15.77 -16.86
N GLY A 141 -23.92 -15.09 -16.22
CA GLY A 141 -24.85 -15.70 -15.29
C GLY A 141 -24.13 -16.31 -14.08
N ASP A 142 -24.25 -17.63 -13.92
CA ASP A 142 -23.57 -18.38 -12.85
C ASP A 142 -22.20 -18.95 -13.29
N SER A 143 -21.84 -18.83 -14.56
CA SER A 143 -20.58 -19.28 -15.13
C SER A 143 -19.59 -18.13 -15.34
N TRP A 144 -18.36 -18.51 -15.71
CA TRP A 144 -17.29 -17.58 -16.07
C TRP A 144 -16.73 -17.91 -17.45
N ASP A 145 -16.69 -16.92 -18.31
CA ASP A 145 -15.94 -16.97 -19.56
C ASP A 145 -14.50 -16.55 -19.24
N ASN A 146 -13.59 -17.53 -19.26
CA ASN A 146 -12.19 -17.35 -18.89
C ASN A 146 -11.30 -17.48 -20.13
N THR A 147 -10.46 -16.49 -20.39
CA THR A 147 -9.51 -16.46 -21.49
C THR A 147 -8.11 -16.19 -20.98
N ILE A 148 -7.14 -17.02 -21.37
CA ILE A 148 -5.71 -16.78 -21.22
C ILE A 148 -5.10 -16.74 -22.61
N ALA A 149 -4.18 -15.81 -22.83
CA ALA A 149 -3.55 -15.67 -24.14
C ALA A 149 -2.78 -16.94 -24.56
N PRO A 150 -2.90 -17.38 -25.81
CA PRO A 150 -2.36 -18.67 -26.27
C PRO A 150 -0.87 -18.87 -26.03
N GLN A 151 -0.08 -17.80 -26.02
CA GLN A 151 1.36 -17.87 -25.78
C GLN A 151 1.73 -18.40 -24.39
N PHE A 152 0.83 -18.29 -23.40
CA PHE A 152 1.02 -18.76 -22.04
C PHE A 152 0.43 -20.18 -21.79
N LEU A 153 -0.06 -20.82 -22.82
CA LEU A 153 -0.78 -22.10 -22.72
C LEU A 153 -0.03 -23.28 -23.37
N LYS A 154 1.26 -23.13 -23.68
CA LYS A 154 2.01 -24.06 -24.54
C LYS A 154 2.62 -25.27 -23.84
N ASP A 155 2.71 -25.24 -22.52
CA ASP A 155 3.44 -26.24 -21.69
C ASP A 155 2.60 -26.70 -20.49
N GLU A 156 3.22 -27.44 -19.59
CA GLU A 156 2.58 -27.92 -18.35
C GLU A 156 2.09 -26.76 -17.48
N ASP A 157 2.83 -25.64 -17.45
CA ASP A 157 2.42 -24.42 -16.74
C ASP A 157 1.12 -23.84 -17.34
N GLY A 158 0.94 -23.94 -18.65
CA GLY A 158 -0.28 -23.55 -19.34
C GLY A 158 -1.51 -24.38 -18.95
N GLN A 159 -1.34 -25.69 -18.72
CA GLN A 159 -2.43 -26.54 -18.21
C GLN A 159 -2.79 -26.15 -16.77
N PHE A 160 -1.79 -25.90 -15.93
CA PHE A 160 -2.01 -25.42 -14.58
C PHE A 160 -2.75 -24.08 -14.56
N LEU A 161 -2.39 -23.15 -15.44
CA LEU A 161 -3.08 -21.86 -15.55
C LEU A 161 -4.54 -21.99 -15.96
N LYS A 162 -4.86 -22.86 -16.91
CA LYS A 162 -6.25 -23.17 -17.29
C LYS A 162 -7.02 -23.75 -16.09
N PHE A 163 -6.42 -24.68 -15.36
CA PHE A 163 -7.04 -25.24 -14.17
C PHE A 163 -7.28 -24.15 -13.13
N LEU A 164 -6.29 -23.32 -12.89
CA LEU A 164 -6.35 -22.27 -11.86
C LEU A 164 -7.40 -21.20 -12.18
N ILE A 165 -7.45 -20.71 -13.43
CA ILE A 165 -8.42 -19.66 -13.80
C ILE A 165 -9.85 -20.19 -13.75
N ASN A 166 -10.08 -21.43 -14.16
CA ASN A 166 -11.39 -22.08 -14.09
C ASN A 166 -11.79 -22.45 -12.65
N GLY A 167 -10.82 -22.75 -11.79
CA GLY A 167 -11.03 -23.03 -10.38
C GLY A 167 -11.04 -21.80 -9.47
N THR A 168 -10.87 -20.59 -10.04
CA THR A 168 -10.91 -19.36 -9.25
C THR A 168 -12.31 -19.09 -8.72
N PRO A 169 -12.50 -18.94 -7.39
CA PRO A 169 -13.82 -18.71 -6.81
C PRO A 169 -14.50 -17.45 -7.36
N THR A 170 -15.83 -17.43 -7.32
CA THR A 170 -16.64 -16.26 -7.74
C THR A 170 -16.28 -14.98 -6.99
N LYS A 171 -15.85 -15.10 -5.74
CA LYS A 171 -15.35 -13.99 -4.92
C LYS A 171 -13.83 -13.82 -4.98
N GLY A 172 -13.10 -14.63 -5.74
CA GLY A 172 -11.66 -14.53 -5.93
C GLY A 172 -11.32 -13.79 -7.21
N THR A 173 -10.19 -13.10 -7.23
CA THR A 173 -9.54 -12.66 -8.45
C THR A 173 -8.52 -13.69 -8.89
N PHE A 174 -8.32 -13.84 -10.20
CA PHE A 174 -7.30 -14.76 -10.72
C PHE A 174 -5.90 -14.33 -10.27
N LEU A 175 -5.65 -13.01 -10.24
CA LEU A 175 -4.37 -12.47 -9.77
C LEU A 175 -4.08 -12.86 -8.31
N SER A 176 -5.10 -12.82 -7.42
CA SER A 176 -4.93 -13.24 -6.01
C SER A 176 -4.71 -14.75 -5.88
N GLU A 177 -5.49 -15.56 -6.62
CA GLU A 177 -5.40 -17.02 -6.55
C GLU A 177 -4.10 -17.56 -7.16
N TYR A 178 -3.59 -16.92 -8.21
CA TYR A 178 -2.32 -17.29 -8.84
C TYR A 178 -1.18 -17.35 -7.84
N ILE A 179 -1.11 -16.40 -6.92
CA ILE A 179 -0.07 -16.36 -5.90
C ILE A 179 -0.35 -17.31 -4.74
N LYS A 180 -1.59 -17.34 -4.23
CA LYS A 180 -1.96 -18.25 -3.12
C LYS A 180 -1.64 -19.71 -3.43
N ARG A 181 -1.67 -20.09 -4.70
CA ARG A 181 -1.39 -21.44 -5.16
C ARG A 181 0.01 -21.61 -5.75
N ASN A 182 0.97 -20.74 -5.39
CA ASN A 182 2.36 -20.77 -5.86
C ASN A 182 2.46 -20.85 -7.39
N GLY A 183 1.71 -20.00 -8.10
CA GLY A 183 1.66 -19.96 -9.55
C GLY A 183 3.06 -19.86 -10.16
N LYS A 184 3.39 -20.85 -11.00
CA LYS A 184 4.66 -20.91 -11.76
C LYS A 184 4.40 -20.45 -13.19
N GLY A 185 5.46 -20.10 -13.91
CA GLY A 185 5.46 -20.01 -15.36
C GLY A 185 5.19 -18.64 -15.96
N ILE A 186 4.50 -17.68 -15.31
CA ILE A 186 4.28 -16.37 -15.92
C ILE A 186 4.83 -15.26 -15.03
N ASP A 187 6.09 -14.89 -15.29
CA ASP A 187 6.75 -13.77 -14.57
C ASP A 187 6.01 -12.44 -14.76
N THR A 188 5.31 -12.29 -15.88
CA THR A 188 4.48 -11.11 -16.17
C THR A 188 3.35 -10.92 -15.15
N ILE A 189 2.69 -11.99 -14.70
CA ILE A 189 1.66 -11.91 -13.66
C ILE A 189 2.29 -11.60 -12.30
N LYS A 190 3.46 -12.17 -12.01
CA LYS A 190 4.22 -11.87 -10.79
C LYS A 190 4.64 -10.40 -10.72
N SER A 191 5.13 -9.84 -11.84
CA SER A 191 5.49 -8.42 -11.94
C SER A 191 4.26 -7.53 -11.69
N ALA A 192 3.13 -7.82 -12.32
CA ALA A 192 1.90 -7.05 -12.11
C ALA A 192 1.46 -7.08 -10.63
N ARG A 193 1.50 -8.26 -10.00
CA ARG A 193 1.16 -8.38 -8.57
C ARG A 193 2.15 -7.64 -7.68
N LYS A 194 3.47 -7.75 -7.91
CA LYS A 194 4.52 -7.03 -7.19
C LYS A 194 4.25 -5.52 -7.14
N TRP A 195 3.70 -4.97 -8.23
CA TRP A 195 3.32 -3.56 -8.25
C TRP A 195 2.22 -3.25 -7.21
N PHE A 196 1.20 -4.10 -7.08
CA PHE A 196 0.15 -3.93 -6.08
C PHE A 196 0.67 -4.12 -4.64
N GLU A 197 1.62 -5.02 -4.43
CA GLU A 197 2.30 -5.19 -3.14
C GLU A 197 3.06 -3.92 -2.73
N ASN A 198 3.70 -3.26 -3.70
CA ASN A 198 4.44 -2.03 -3.52
C ASN A 198 3.60 -0.74 -3.64
N LEU A 199 2.29 -0.84 -3.85
CA LEU A 199 1.36 0.27 -3.77
C LEU A 199 0.97 0.52 -2.32
N ASN A 200 1.52 1.56 -1.72
CA ASN A 200 1.26 1.93 -0.32
C ASN A 200 0.19 3.03 -0.27
N ILE A 201 -0.87 2.77 0.48
CA ILE A 201 -1.97 3.72 0.64
C ILE A 201 -2.01 4.13 2.10
N ILE A 202 -1.91 5.43 2.35
CA ILE A 202 -1.86 6.04 3.67
C ILE A 202 -3.08 6.93 3.82
N PHE A 203 -4.00 6.52 4.69
CA PHE A 203 -5.12 7.33 5.13
C PHE A 203 -4.73 8.20 6.33
N PRO A 204 -5.51 9.25 6.66
CA PRO A 204 -5.20 10.15 7.78
C PRO A 204 -4.92 9.44 9.11
N ASN A 205 -5.64 8.34 9.36
CA ASN A 205 -5.51 7.55 10.59
C ASN A 205 -4.59 6.32 10.43
N THR A 206 -3.81 6.25 9.35
CA THR A 206 -2.86 5.16 9.16
C THR A 206 -1.54 5.51 9.82
N HIS A 207 -1.13 4.69 10.80
CA HIS A 207 0.17 4.80 11.46
C HIS A 207 1.07 3.65 11.03
N ARG A 208 2.34 3.94 10.83
CA ARG A 208 3.34 2.90 10.54
C ARG A 208 3.71 2.16 11.82
N THR A 209 3.56 0.86 11.79
CA THR A 209 3.82 -0.02 12.94
C THR A 209 5.23 -0.62 12.93
N ASP A 210 5.97 -0.52 11.82
CA ASP A 210 7.28 -1.12 11.66
C ASP A 210 8.44 -0.22 12.11
N PHE A 211 8.26 1.10 12.08
CA PHE A 211 9.35 2.03 12.35
C PHE A 211 9.97 1.89 13.75
N PRO A 212 9.24 1.60 14.85
CA PRO A 212 9.86 1.46 16.16
C PRO A 212 10.88 0.31 16.23
N PHE A 213 10.57 -0.82 15.59
CA PHE A 213 11.50 -1.95 15.48
C PHE A 213 12.71 -1.60 14.62
N ARG A 214 12.49 -0.89 13.52
CA ARG A 214 13.58 -0.46 12.63
C ARG A 214 14.52 0.53 13.31
N VAL A 215 13.98 1.49 14.05
CA VAL A 215 14.80 2.45 14.83
C VAL A 215 15.72 1.73 15.82
N VAL A 216 15.27 0.61 16.38
CA VAL A 216 16.04 -0.14 17.39
C VAL A 216 17.05 -1.08 16.73
N ASN A 217 16.66 -1.77 15.67
CA ASN A 217 17.41 -2.90 15.11
C ASN A 217 18.23 -2.55 13.87
N ASP A 218 17.96 -1.39 13.24
CA ASP A 218 18.65 -0.93 12.03
C ASP A 218 19.32 0.42 12.29
N THR A 219 20.63 0.37 12.54
CA THR A 219 21.45 1.57 12.80
C THR A 219 21.45 2.55 11.62
N GLN A 220 21.43 2.04 10.38
CA GLN A 220 21.41 2.89 9.20
C GLN A 220 20.06 3.61 9.07
N PHE A 221 18.97 2.90 9.26
CA PHE A 221 17.63 3.48 9.28
C PHE A 221 17.51 4.57 10.34
N ARG A 222 17.94 4.28 11.59
CA ARG A 222 17.92 5.25 12.70
C ARG A 222 18.75 6.50 12.38
N THR A 223 19.92 6.34 11.77
CA THR A 223 20.77 7.46 11.39
C THR A 223 20.10 8.37 10.38
N VAL A 224 19.55 7.79 9.29
CA VAL A 224 18.85 8.57 8.25
C VAL A 224 17.58 9.21 8.80
N MET A 225 16.85 8.51 9.65
CA MET A 225 15.64 9.04 10.29
C MET A 225 15.97 10.26 11.16
N ARG A 226 17.01 10.19 11.96
CA ARG A 226 17.50 11.32 12.79
C ARG A 226 17.91 12.51 11.92
N GLU A 227 18.64 12.28 10.84
CA GLU A 227 19.07 13.32 9.91
C GLU A 227 17.86 14.03 9.27
N LEU A 228 16.83 13.27 8.87
CA LEU A 228 15.62 13.83 8.28
C LEU A 228 14.76 14.59 9.30
N LEU A 229 14.61 14.08 10.54
CA LEU A 229 13.94 14.81 11.62
C LEU A 229 14.63 16.16 11.90
N ASN A 230 15.95 16.17 11.94
CA ASN A 230 16.73 17.40 12.08
C ASN A 230 16.56 18.33 10.86
N TYR A 231 16.59 17.80 9.63
CA TYR A 231 16.37 18.56 8.39
C TYR A 231 15.00 19.24 8.36
N PHE A 232 13.96 18.58 8.87
CA PHE A 232 12.62 19.16 9.00
C PHE A 232 12.48 20.14 10.19
N GLY A 233 13.54 20.41 10.93
CA GLY A 233 13.55 21.42 12.00
C GLY A 233 12.70 21.05 13.21
N THR A 234 12.51 19.75 13.50
CA THR A 234 11.69 19.30 14.64
C THR A 234 12.34 19.55 15.99
N GLY A 235 13.65 19.80 16.05
CA GLY A 235 14.42 19.87 17.29
C GLY A 235 14.78 18.50 17.86
N ILE A 236 14.26 17.41 17.31
CA ILE A 236 14.56 16.05 17.76
C ILE A 236 15.98 15.67 17.36
N SER A 237 16.81 15.39 18.33
CA SER A 237 18.20 14.98 18.12
C SER A 237 18.38 13.47 18.01
N ASP A 238 17.49 12.68 18.60
CA ASP A 238 17.50 11.22 18.52
C ASP A 238 16.17 10.62 18.99
N LEU A 239 16.01 9.30 18.76
CA LEU A 239 14.93 8.48 19.28
C LEU A 239 15.50 7.44 20.23
N ARG A 240 14.88 7.28 21.40
CA ARG A 240 15.36 6.35 22.42
C ARG A 240 14.25 5.36 22.81
N ARG A 241 14.62 4.10 22.79
CA ARG A 241 13.86 3.03 23.40
C ARG A 241 14.08 3.04 24.91
N VAL A 242 13.00 3.10 25.66
CA VAL A 242 13.02 3.05 27.13
C VAL A 242 12.25 1.81 27.57
N GLU A 243 12.90 0.94 28.35
CA GLU A 243 12.21 -0.20 28.98
C GLU A 243 11.29 0.33 30.07
N SER A 244 10.03 -0.03 30.04
CA SER A 244 8.99 0.45 30.94
C SER A 244 8.15 -0.72 31.43
N LYS A 245 7.56 -0.60 32.60
CA LYS A 245 6.64 -1.62 33.09
C LYS A 245 5.27 -1.46 32.44
N PRO A 246 4.57 -2.55 32.13
CA PRO A 246 3.24 -2.49 31.50
C PRO A 246 2.26 -1.58 32.25
N GLU A 247 2.34 -1.55 33.58
CA GLU A 247 1.48 -0.74 34.46
C GLU A 247 1.71 0.77 34.24
N GLU A 248 2.94 1.18 33.91
CA GLU A 248 3.33 2.56 33.62
C GLU A 248 2.90 3.01 32.23
N LEU A 249 2.64 2.04 31.34
CA LEU A 249 2.26 2.27 29.93
C LEU A 249 0.75 2.42 29.73
N GLY A 250 -0.04 2.26 30.79
CA GLY A 250 -1.51 2.39 30.70
C GLY A 250 -2.18 1.29 29.86
N ILE A 251 -1.53 0.13 29.74
CA ILE A 251 -2.09 -0.99 28.99
C ILE A 251 -3.02 -1.80 29.89
N PRO A 252 -4.30 -1.99 29.51
CA PRO A 252 -5.22 -2.84 30.26
C PRO A 252 -4.71 -4.28 30.37
N ASP A 253 -4.90 -4.91 31.53
CA ASP A 253 -4.42 -6.26 31.80
C ASP A 253 -4.89 -7.31 30.79
N GLU A 254 -6.14 -7.20 30.32
CA GLU A 254 -6.69 -8.10 29.29
C GLU A 254 -5.94 -8.00 27.96
N ILE A 255 -5.54 -6.79 27.57
CA ILE A 255 -4.77 -6.55 26.33
C ILE A 255 -3.33 -7.05 26.53
N ARG A 256 -2.75 -6.80 27.71
CA ARG A 256 -1.42 -7.28 28.06
C ARG A 256 -1.34 -8.81 27.94
N GLN A 257 -2.26 -9.53 28.55
CA GLN A 257 -2.29 -10.99 28.50
C GLN A 257 -2.39 -11.51 27.06
N LYS A 258 -3.30 -10.96 26.25
CA LYS A 258 -3.43 -11.35 24.83
C LYS A 258 -2.16 -11.14 24.02
N ILE A 259 -1.43 -10.06 24.30
CA ILE A 259 -0.16 -9.78 23.62
C ILE A 259 0.92 -10.76 24.07
N GLU A 260 1.04 -11.00 25.36
CA GLU A 260 1.99 -11.94 25.92
C GLU A 260 1.74 -13.37 25.40
N GLU A 261 0.47 -13.81 25.35
CA GLU A 261 0.07 -15.06 24.71
C GLU A 261 0.40 -15.11 23.23
N SER A 262 0.16 -14.02 22.49
CA SER A 262 0.48 -13.94 21.06
C SER A 262 1.98 -14.02 20.78
N LEU A 263 2.79 -13.59 21.71
CA LEU A 263 4.25 -13.68 21.63
C LEU A 263 4.75 -15.10 21.99
N GLU A 264 4.03 -15.90 22.78
CA GLU A 264 4.49 -17.24 23.23
C GLU A 264 4.74 -18.21 22.09
N GLY A 265 3.98 -18.14 21.01
CA GLY A 265 4.10 -19.01 19.83
C GLY A 265 5.08 -18.54 18.75
N LYS A 266 5.73 -17.37 18.93
CA LYS A 266 6.54 -16.73 17.88
C LYS A 266 8.03 -16.72 18.24
N GLY A 267 8.89 -16.61 17.20
CA GLY A 267 10.35 -16.53 17.37
C GLY A 267 10.82 -15.26 18.09
N SER A 268 12.08 -15.26 18.53
CA SER A 268 12.68 -14.16 19.32
C SER A 268 12.78 -12.79 18.62
N GLU A 269 12.52 -12.73 17.31
CA GLU A 269 12.56 -11.48 16.53
C GLU A 269 11.15 -10.90 16.26
N THR A 270 10.12 -11.48 16.88
CA THR A 270 8.74 -11.04 16.66
C THR A 270 8.29 -10.16 17.82
N GLY A 271 7.79 -9.00 17.51
CA GLY A 271 7.23 -8.06 18.46
C GLY A 271 5.81 -7.61 18.08
N VAL A 272 5.14 -6.97 19.00
CA VAL A 272 3.83 -6.34 18.80
C VAL A 272 3.99 -4.85 19.07
N VAL A 273 3.51 -4.03 18.13
CA VAL A 273 3.42 -2.57 18.30
C VAL A 273 2.00 -2.19 18.65
N ILE A 274 1.88 -1.34 19.63
CA ILE A 274 0.62 -0.76 20.09
C ILE A 274 0.73 0.74 19.93
N HIS A 275 -0.20 1.32 19.19
CA HIS A 275 -0.43 2.75 19.23
C HIS A 275 -1.57 3.01 20.21
N ASN A 276 -1.24 3.65 21.34
CA ASN A 276 -2.21 4.06 22.35
C ASN A 276 -2.22 5.58 22.38
N GLU A 277 -3.29 6.18 21.89
CA GLU A 277 -3.55 7.62 21.79
C GLU A 277 -2.34 8.44 21.30
N ASN A 278 -1.27 8.52 22.06
CA ASN A 278 -0.09 9.32 21.74
C ASN A 278 1.22 8.61 22.15
N ARG A 279 1.19 7.31 22.37
CA ARG A 279 2.39 6.50 22.70
C ARG A 279 2.61 5.41 21.66
N VAL A 280 3.86 5.15 21.38
CA VAL A 280 4.29 4.03 20.54
C VAL A 280 4.98 3.02 21.43
N ILE A 281 4.22 2.01 21.85
CA ILE A 281 4.64 0.96 22.75
C ILE A 281 4.93 -0.29 21.95
N PHE A 282 5.99 -1.00 22.27
CA PHE A 282 6.25 -2.30 21.68
C PHE A 282 6.65 -3.33 22.73
N ALA A 283 6.13 -4.53 22.53
CA ALA A 283 6.43 -5.70 23.32
C ALA A 283 7.25 -6.68 22.49
N GLU A 284 8.33 -7.19 23.01
CA GLU A 284 9.17 -8.22 22.38
C GLU A 284 9.60 -9.25 23.42
N LYS A 285 10.09 -10.39 22.98
CA LYS A 285 10.74 -11.36 23.90
C LYS A 285 12.21 -11.04 24.06
N ASP A 286 12.68 -11.07 25.30
CA ASP A 286 14.11 -11.06 25.56
C ASP A 286 14.76 -12.43 25.25
N LYS A 287 16.07 -12.52 25.41
CA LYS A 287 16.83 -13.77 25.24
C LYS A 287 16.38 -14.90 26.17
N SER A 288 15.74 -14.57 27.28
CA SER A 288 15.17 -15.51 28.22
C SER A 288 13.70 -15.85 27.96
N LYS A 289 13.16 -15.42 26.82
CA LYS A 289 11.78 -15.60 26.36
C LYS A 289 10.73 -14.91 27.24
N ARG A 290 11.12 -13.95 28.06
CA ARG A 290 10.19 -13.13 28.85
C ARG A 290 9.75 -11.92 28.03
N PRO A 291 8.46 -11.52 28.11
CA PRO A 291 7.98 -10.32 27.44
C PRO A 291 8.65 -9.10 28.09
N LYS A 292 9.23 -8.24 27.24
CA LYS A 292 9.75 -6.92 27.60
C LYS A 292 8.96 -5.85 26.90
N TRP A 293 8.63 -4.83 27.64
CA TRP A 293 7.85 -3.71 27.17
C TRP A 293 8.71 -2.46 27.08
N HIS A 294 8.52 -1.73 26.03
CA HIS A 294 9.29 -0.55 25.73
C HIS A 294 8.39 0.58 25.24
N ASP A 295 8.77 1.80 25.59
CA ASP A 295 8.21 3.02 25.07
C ASP A 295 9.24 3.71 24.17
N LEU A 296 8.80 4.28 23.05
CA LEU A 296 9.65 5.08 22.18
C LEU A 296 9.50 6.54 22.57
N LYS A 297 10.64 7.18 22.85
CA LYS A 297 10.71 8.56 23.30
C LYS A 297 11.61 9.38 22.40
N THR A 298 11.34 10.68 22.30
CA THR A 298 12.16 11.63 21.56
C THR A 298 13.17 12.29 22.48
N ILE A 299 14.30 12.67 21.91
CA ILE A 299 15.38 13.36 22.62
C ILE A 299 15.60 14.70 22.00
N HIS A 300 15.55 15.73 22.83
CA HIS A 300 15.92 17.10 22.49
C HIS A 300 17.17 17.52 23.21
N LYS A 301 17.89 18.50 22.66
CA LYS A 301 19.02 19.13 23.37
C LYS A 301 18.52 20.34 24.12
N LYS A 302 18.94 20.48 25.38
CA LYS A 302 18.67 21.69 26.16
C LYS A 302 19.50 22.84 25.62
N GLU A 303 18.92 24.03 25.54
CA GLU A 303 19.60 25.22 25.03
C GLU A 303 20.81 25.61 25.91
N ASP A 304 20.66 25.53 27.25
CA ASP A 304 21.66 26.02 28.19
C ASP A 304 22.85 25.08 28.40
N SER A 305 22.73 23.80 28.16
CA SER A 305 23.72 22.80 28.58
C SER A 305 24.06 21.74 27.56
N ASN A 306 23.43 21.77 26.40
CA ASN A 306 23.53 20.73 25.38
C ASN A 306 23.30 19.29 25.92
N SER A 307 22.77 19.17 27.16
CA SER A 307 22.37 17.88 27.74
C SER A 307 21.06 17.39 27.15
N ASP A 308 20.84 16.07 27.20
CA ASP A 308 19.62 15.44 26.69
C ASP A 308 18.42 15.78 27.57
N TYR A 309 17.29 16.07 26.92
CA TYR A 309 15.98 16.06 27.54
C TYR A 309 15.10 15.04 26.81
N ILE A 310 14.39 14.20 27.56
CA ILE A 310 13.56 13.12 27.03
C ILE A 310 12.11 13.58 27.03
N PHE A 311 11.49 13.58 25.85
CA PHE A 311 10.07 13.85 25.67
C PHE A 311 9.31 12.55 25.44
N GLU A 312 8.09 12.50 25.93
CA GLU A 312 7.09 11.52 25.49
C GLU A 312 6.65 11.84 24.06
N MET A 313 6.33 10.83 23.28
CA MET A 313 5.87 11.04 21.88
C MET A 313 4.64 11.95 21.79
N PHE A 314 3.77 11.95 22.81
CA PHE A 314 2.59 12.80 22.86
C PHE A 314 2.88 14.28 23.20
N GLU A 315 4.08 14.60 23.65
CA GLU A 315 4.50 15.98 23.88
C GLU A 315 4.94 16.67 22.57
N GLU A 316 5.14 15.89 21.52
CA GLU A 316 5.44 16.40 20.18
C GLU A 316 4.18 16.98 19.52
N SER A 317 4.38 17.92 18.60
CA SER A 317 3.27 18.46 17.81
C SER A 317 2.68 17.41 16.87
N ASP A 318 1.40 17.57 16.50
CA ASP A 318 0.74 16.67 15.52
C ASP A 318 1.52 16.58 14.20
N GLY A 319 2.09 17.72 13.74
CA GLY A 319 2.92 17.75 12.55
C GLY A 319 4.21 16.94 12.71
N THR A 320 4.87 17.03 13.86
CA THR A 320 6.04 16.23 14.19
C THR A 320 5.67 14.74 14.28
N SER A 321 4.58 14.43 14.93
CA SER A 321 4.07 13.04 15.04
C SER A 321 3.80 12.44 13.66
N ARG A 322 3.25 13.23 12.73
CA ARG A 322 3.00 12.78 11.36
C ARG A 322 4.30 12.51 10.56
N LEU A 323 5.41 13.20 10.88
CA LEU A 323 6.70 12.90 10.28
C LEU A 323 7.22 11.49 10.61
N PHE A 324 6.84 10.92 11.74
CA PHE A 324 7.17 9.52 12.06
C PHE A 324 6.52 8.51 11.12
N ASP A 325 5.40 8.87 10.48
CA ASP A 325 4.80 8.05 9.43
C ASP A 325 5.47 8.30 8.06
N PHE A 326 5.87 9.55 7.77
CA PHE A 326 6.37 9.93 6.44
C PHE A 326 7.87 9.69 6.25
N ILE A 327 8.71 9.91 7.26
CA ILE A 327 10.16 9.73 7.12
C ILE A 327 10.51 8.28 6.77
N PRO A 328 9.96 7.24 7.42
CA PRO A 328 10.17 5.86 7.00
C PRO A 328 9.81 5.59 5.55
N MET A 329 8.72 6.22 5.07
CA MET A 329 8.30 6.15 3.67
C MET A 329 9.38 6.75 2.74
N LEU A 330 9.92 7.92 3.05
CA LEU A 330 10.97 8.57 2.26
C LEU A 330 12.25 7.71 2.21
N ILE A 331 12.58 7.04 3.30
CA ILE A 331 13.71 6.11 3.36
C ILE A 331 13.45 4.91 2.43
N ASP A 332 12.26 4.31 2.52
CA ASP A 332 11.89 3.15 1.73
C ASP A 332 11.80 3.46 0.23
N MET A 333 11.35 4.66 -0.16
CA MET A 333 11.31 5.12 -1.55
C MET A 333 12.69 5.17 -2.22
N ARG A 334 13.77 5.34 -1.45
CA ARG A 334 15.14 5.31 -1.98
C ARG A 334 15.62 3.88 -2.25
N ALA A 335 15.12 2.91 -1.51
CA ALA A 335 15.54 1.52 -1.56
C ALA A 335 14.68 0.66 -2.49
N ASN A 336 13.42 1.03 -2.70
CA ASN A 336 12.42 0.20 -3.37
C ASN A 336 11.65 0.97 -4.45
N ASP A 337 11.25 0.25 -5.50
CA ASP A 337 10.33 0.79 -6.53
C ASP A 337 8.89 0.73 -5.99
N ALA A 338 8.56 1.64 -5.07
CA ALA A 338 7.27 1.73 -4.41
C ALA A 338 6.46 2.93 -4.90
N VAL A 339 5.14 2.81 -4.82
CA VAL A 339 4.18 3.90 -5.08
C VAL A 339 3.48 4.23 -3.77
N TYR A 340 3.48 5.49 -3.40
CA TYR A 340 2.79 5.99 -2.21
C TYR A 340 1.64 6.91 -2.61
N VAL A 341 0.48 6.65 -2.04
CA VAL A 341 -0.73 7.46 -2.20
C VAL A 341 -1.18 7.90 -0.81
N ILE A 342 -1.21 9.20 -0.60
CA ILE A 342 -1.39 9.77 0.74
C ILE A 342 -2.64 10.63 0.72
N ASP A 343 -3.55 10.40 1.67
CA ASP A 343 -4.72 11.21 1.97
C ASP A 343 -4.40 12.04 3.22
N GLU A 344 -4.28 13.36 3.06
CA GLU A 344 -3.98 14.42 4.07
C GLU A 344 -3.14 14.05 5.28
#